data_f4ade14ef82766e4f7d70a22ff38f90a
#
_entry.id   f4ade14ef82766e4f7d70a22ff38f90a
#
_cell.length_a   1.000
_cell.length_b   1.000
_cell.length_c   1.000
_cell.angle_alpha   90.00
_cell.angle_beta   90.00
_cell.angle_gamma   90.00
#
_symmetry.space_group_name_H-M   'P 1'
#
loop_
_entity.id
_entity.type
_entity.pdbx_description
1 polymer ?
#
loop_
_entity_poly.entity_id
_entity_poly.type
_entity_poly.pdbx_seq_one_letter_code
_entity_poly.pdbx_strand_id
1 'polypeptide(L)'
;MSVESDLFATASENLEPLAARMRPQSLDEVVGQTHLLGAGQPLRRAIESNTLHSFILWGPPGVGKTTLARLVSVYSDALFLQLSAVFSGVKDIRRAIDQAREAAARGRRTVLFVDEVHRFNKSQQDAFLPHIEDGTICFIGATTENPSFEVNTALLSRLRVYRLKSVSATVMSGLVSRTIERCYPQVAASQAFCEGVAALADGDVRQALNLIELAINLADGNAAQTALDETLLADLRSTGARRFDKGGDVFYEQISALHKSVRGSDPDASLYWYARMLDGGCDPLYIARRCIRMASEDIGLADPRALQLALDATAVQERLGSPEGELAIAEAVAHLPCA
;
A
#
# COMPACT_ATOMS: atom_id res chain seq x y z
N MET A 1 33.41 -20.79 -30.63
CA MET A 1 32.28 -21.21 -29.78
C MET A 1 32.36 -20.40 -28.48
N SER A 2 31.85 -19.16 -28.44
CA SER A 2 31.71 -18.36 -27.19
C SER A 2 31.05 -17.00 -27.45
N VAL A 3 30.00 -16.93 -28.27
CA VAL A 3 29.27 -15.65 -28.49
C VAL A 3 27.77 -15.77 -28.11
N GLU A 4 27.28 -16.99 -27.88
CA GLU A 4 25.84 -17.19 -27.58
C GLU A 4 25.47 -17.12 -26.09
N SER A 5 26.43 -17.14 -25.14
CA SER A 5 26.11 -17.07 -23.70
C SER A 5 25.90 -15.65 -23.17
N ASP A 6 26.33 -14.61 -23.89
CA ASP A 6 26.23 -13.21 -23.46
C ASP A 6 24.91 -12.54 -23.84
N LEU A 7 24.25 -13.03 -24.89
CA LEU A 7 22.97 -12.48 -25.37
C LEU A 7 21.79 -12.80 -24.44
N PHE A 8 21.84 -13.89 -23.70
CA PHE A 8 20.78 -14.26 -22.75
C PHE A 8 20.97 -13.63 -21.36
N ALA A 9 22.17 -13.27 -20.98
CA ALA A 9 22.44 -12.58 -19.71
C ALA A 9 21.92 -11.14 -19.71
N THR A 10 22.10 -10.41 -20.83
CA THR A 10 21.60 -9.03 -21.02
C THR A 10 20.09 -8.96 -21.20
N ALA A 11 19.45 -10.01 -21.73
CA ALA A 11 17.99 -10.06 -21.89
C ALA A 11 17.25 -10.32 -20.57
N SER A 12 17.89 -10.97 -19.58
CA SER A 12 17.24 -11.25 -18.28
C SER A 12 17.22 -10.04 -17.34
N GLU A 13 18.17 -9.11 -17.44
CA GLU A 13 18.18 -7.89 -16.64
C GLU A 13 17.05 -6.90 -17.01
N ASN A 14 16.58 -6.94 -18.26
CA ASN A 14 15.48 -6.08 -18.72
C ASN A 14 14.07 -6.60 -18.39
N LEU A 15 13.94 -7.82 -17.87
CA LEU A 15 12.64 -8.40 -17.51
C LEU A 15 12.24 -8.14 -16.05
N GLU A 16 13.17 -7.71 -15.19
CA GLU A 16 12.85 -7.43 -13.79
C GLU A 16 12.24 -6.02 -13.65
N PRO A 17 11.04 -5.89 -13.01
CA PRO A 17 10.40 -4.60 -12.79
C PRO A 17 11.33 -3.60 -12.08
N LEU A 18 11.27 -2.33 -12.46
CA LEU A 18 12.09 -1.26 -11.87
C LEU A 18 11.98 -1.21 -10.33
N ALA A 19 10.79 -1.47 -9.81
CA ALA A 19 10.55 -1.56 -8.37
C ALA A 19 11.35 -2.68 -7.67
N ALA A 20 11.73 -3.73 -8.36
CA ALA A 20 12.59 -4.79 -7.84
C ALA A 20 14.07 -4.41 -7.96
N ARG A 21 14.47 -3.87 -9.12
CA ARG A 21 15.84 -3.38 -9.40
C ARG A 21 16.27 -2.25 -8.46
N MET A 22 15.33 -1.35 -8.11
CA MET A 22 15.57 -0.19 -7.24
C MET A 22 15.32 -0.48 -5.75
N ARG A 23 15.17 -1.76 -5.38
CA ARG A 23 14.96 -2.12 -3.98
C ARG A 23 16.21 -1.78 -3.14
N PRO A 24 16.07 -1.02 -2.04
CA PRO A 24 17.15 -0.71 -1.12
C PRO A 24 17.91 -1.96 -0.66
N GLN A 25 19.23 -1.88 -0.69
CA GLN A 25 20.14 -2.92 -0.22
C GLN A 25 20.71 -2.62 1.19
N SER A 26 20.55 -1.38 1.65
CA SER A 26 20.95 -0.93 2.99
C SER A 26 19.86 -0.08 3.65
N LEU A 27 19.98 0.11 4.97
CA LEU A 27 19.06 0.97 5.72
C LEU A 27 19.17 2.44 5.29
N ASP A 28 20.34 2.87 4.82
CA ASP A 28 20.58 4.25 4.38
C ASP A 28 19.93 4.56 3.04
N GLU A 29 19.66 3.55 2.23
CA GLU A 29 18.94 3.69 0.96
C GLU A 29 17.43 3.79 1.14
N VAL A 30 16.89 3.48 2.34
CA VAL A 30 15.46 3.57 2.61
C VAL A 30 15.04 5.02 2.74
N VAL A 31 14.23 5.52 1.82
CA VAL A 31 13.79 6.91 1.77
C VAL A 31 12.57 7.18 2.65
N GLY A 32 12.45 8.41 3.18
CA GLY A 32 11.25 8.92 3.85
C GLY A 32 11.01 8.41 5.28
N GLN A 33 11.83 7.47 5.80
CA GLN A 33 11.60 6.86 7.12
C GLN A 33 12.64 7.27 8.17
N THR A 34 13.15 8.49 8.13
CA THR A 34 14.21 8.98 9.03
C THR A 34 13.82 8.93 10.51
N HIS A 35 12.54 9.06 10.84
CA HIS A 35 12.02 8.95 12.20
C HIS A 35 12.14 7.53 12.79
N LEU A 36 12.28 6.49 11.96
CA LEU A 36 12.46 5.09 12.38
C LEU A 36 13.89 4.60 12.14
N LEU A 37 14.51 5.03 11.03
CA LEU A 37 15.78 4.51 10.53
C LEU A 37 16.92 5.52 10.54
N GLY A 38 16.68 6.74 11.03
CA GLY A 38 17.74 7.74 11.23
C GLY A 38 18.78 7.25 12.24
N ALA A 39 19.97 7.85 12.20
CA ALA A 39 21.06 7.51 13.10
C ALA A 39 20.59 7.58 14.58
N GLY A 40 20.86 6.52 15.35
CA GLY A 40 20.49 6.44 16.75
C GLY A 40 19.02 6.07 17.05
N GLN A 41 18.18 5.91 16.05
CA GLN A 41 16.79 5.48 16.25
C GLN A 41 16.72 4.05 16.80
N PRO A 42 15.75 3.74 17.70
CA PRO A 42 15.67 2.44 18.37
C PRO A 42 15.55 1.25 17.41
N LEU A 43 14.73 1.38 16.34
CA LEU A 43 14.57 0.31 15.36
C LEU A 43 15.86 0.06 14.58
N ARG A 44 16.53 1.13 14.12
CA ARG A 44 17.82 1.03 13.43
C ARG A 44 18.85 0.34 14.31
N ARG A 45 18.99 0.78 15.56
CA ARG A 45 19.94 0.15 16.51
C ARG A 45 19.64 -1.32 16.74
N ALA A 46 18.37 -1.69 16.87
CA ALA A 46 17.97 -3.09 17.05
C ALA A 46 18.36 -3.96 15.84
N ILE A 47 18.21 -3.42 14.62
CA ILE A 47 18.62 -4.11 13.39
C ILE A 47 20.13 -4.24 13.31
N GLU A 48 20.89 -3.14 13.49
CA GLU A 48 22.35 -3.12 13.40
C GLU A 48 23.04 -3.95 14.50
N SER A 49 22.46 -4.00 15.71
CA SER A 49 22.97 -4.82 16.82
C SER A 49 22.46 -6.26 16.82
N ASN A 50 21.68 -6.65 15.83
CA ASN A 50 21.06 -7.99 15.73
C ASN A 50 20.23 -8.38 16.98
N THR A 51 19.65 -7.37 17.67
CA THR A 51 18.75 -7.56 18.82
C THR A 51 17.30 -7.46 18.35
N LEU A 52 16.92 -8.37 17.44
CA LEU A 52 15.59 -8.36 16.83
C LEU A 52 14.49 -8.67 17.83
N HIS A 53 13.40 -7.99 17.68
CA HIS A 53 12.14 -8.25 18.35
C HIS A 53 11.03 -8.33 17.30
N SER A 54 9.91 -8.95 17.64
CA SER A 54 8.76 -9.03 16.75
C SER A 54 8.01 -7.70 16.73
N PHE A 55 7.50 -7.29 15.53
CA PHE A 55 6.83 -6.01 15.36
C PHE A 55 5.85 -5.99 14.19
N ILE A 56 5.05 -4.95 14.14
CA ILE A 56 4.16 -4.63 13.03
C ILE A 56 4.64 -3.35 12.35
N LEU A 57 4.69 -3.38 11.01
CA LEU A 57 4.87 -2.23 10.13
C LEU A 57 3.51 -1.76 9.66
N TRP A 58 3.07 -0.61 10.15
CA TRP A 58 1.81 0.01 9.77
C TRP A 58 2.05 1.26 8.93
N GLY A 59 1.34 1.40 7.82
CA GLY A 59 1.42 2.58 6.98
C GLY A 59 0.87 2.34 5.58
N PRO A 60 0.76 3.39 4.76
CA PRO A 60 0.16 3.33 3.43
C PRO A 60 0.90 2.36 2.50
N PRO A 61 0.33 2.01 1.35
CA PRO A 61 0.99 1.17 0.36
C PRO A 61 2.27 1.84 -0.17
N GLY A 62 3.19 1.05 -0.71
CA GLY A 62 4.41 1.52 -1.38
C GLY A 62 5.47 2.22 -0.53
N VAL A 63 5.30 2.37 0.79
CA VAL A 63 6.26 3.05 1.69
C VAL A 63 7.44 2.19 2.13
N GLY A 64 7.56 0.95 1.62
CA GLY A 64 8.72 0.09 1.86
C GLY A 64 8.58 -0.93 2.99
N LYS A 65 7.36 -1.28 3.45
CA LYS A 65 7.14 -2.31 4.51
C LYS A 65 7.86 -3.62 4.22
N THR A 66 7.62 -4.21 3.04
CA THR A 66 8.26 -5.47 2.62
C THR A 66 9.78 -5.33 2.45
N THR A 67 10.24 -4.18 1.94
CA THR A 67 11.66 -3.88 1.79
C THR A 67 12.36 -3.85 3.13
N LEU A 68 11.79 -3.16 4.11
CA LEU A 68 12.35 -3.08 5.45
C LEU A 68 12.41 -4.46 6.12
N ALA A 69 11.38 -5.29 5.98
CA ALA A 69 11.38 -6.64 6.51
C ALA A 69 12.49 -7.52 5.90
N ARG A 70 12.75 -7.38 4.60
CA ARG A 70 13.87 -8.06 3.92
C ARG A 70 15.23 -7.57 4.42
N LEU A 71 15.41 -6.26 4.58
CA LEU A 71 16.64 -5.70 5.13
C LEU A 71 16.92 -6.24 6.54
N VAL A 72 15.87 -6.31 7.39
CA VAL A 72 16.00 -6.91 8.73
C VAL A 72 16.57 -8.32 8.66
N SER A 73 16.10 -9.15 7.72
CA SER A 73 16.61 -10.52 7.58
C SER A 73 18.05 -10.57 7.07
N VAL A 74 18.44 -9.65 6.19
CA VAL A 74 19.82 -9.54 5.68
C VAL A 74 20.78 -9.15 6.81
N TYR A 75 20.45 -8.11 7.58
CA TYR A 75 21.28 -7.65 8.68
C TYR A 75 21.44 -8.69 9.81
N SER A 76 20.45 -9.58 9.96
CA SER A 76 20.48 -10.61 11.01
C SER A 76 20.95 -11.98 10.54
N ASP A 77 21.32 -12.14 9.27
CA ASP A 77 21.60 -13.45 8.63
C ASP A 77 20.48 -14.48 8.89
N ALA A 78 19.24 -14.02 8.94
CA ALA A 78 18.10 -14.86 9.22
C ALA A 78 17.51 -15.49 7.93
N LEU A 79 16.87 -16.64 8.08
CA LEU A 79 16.01 -17.18 7.04
C LEU A 79 14.80 -16.24 6.86
N PHE A 80 14.56 -15.75 5.65
CA PHE A 80 13.39 -14.93 5.34
C PHE A 80 12.27 -15.80 4.77
N LEU A 81 11.17 -15.89 5.51
CA LEU A 81 9.93 -16.52 5.05
C LEU A 81 8.85 -15.45 4.87
N GLN A 82 8.11 -15.54 3.78
CA GLN A 82 7.06 -14.58 3.46
C GLN A 82 5.72 -15.30 3.28
N LEU A 83 4.70 -14.80 3.98
CA LEU A 83 3.30 -15.17 3.78
C LEU A 83 2.51 -13.93 3.34
N SER A 84 1.53 -14.14 2.48
CA SER A 84 0.53 -13.13 2.17
C SER A 84 -0.80 -13.56 2.78
N ALA A 85 -1.36 -12.77 3.69
CA ALA A 85 -2.63 -13.12 4.31
C ALA A 85 -3.80 -13.17 3.33
N VAL A 86 -3.62 -12.61 2.13
CA VAL A 86 -4.62 -12.68 1.04
C VAL A 86 -4.66 -14.06 0.41
N PHE A 87 -3.51 -14.74 0.26
CA PHE A 87 -3.38 -16.00 -0.48
C PHE A 87 -3.03 -17.20 0.40
N SER A 88 -2.57 -16.97 1.64
CA SER A 88 -2.08 -18.02 2.52
C SER A 88 -3.16 -18.50 3.48
N GLY A 89 -3.22 -19.82 3.69
CA GLY A 89 -4.10 -20.46 4.64
C GLY A 89 -3.36 -21.09 5.83
N VAL A 90 -4.10 -21.78 6.71
CA VAL A 90 -3.54 -22.48 7.89
C VAL A 90 -2.43 -23.45 7.52
N LYS A 91 -2.53 -24.10 6.36
CA LYS A 91 -1.51 -25.05 5.87
C LYS A 91 -0.17 -24.34 5.58
N ASP A 92 -0.23 -23.13 5.03
CA ASP A 92 0.96 -22.35 4.69
C ASP A 92 1.62 -21.80 5.96
N ILE A 93 0.81 -21.39 6.95
CA ILE A 93 1.30 -20.99 8.27
C ILE A 93 2.07 -22.15 8.92
N ARG A 94 1.48 -23.35 8.96
CA ARG A 94 2.14 -24.55 9.52
C ARG A 94 3.45 -24.85 8.81
N ARG A 95 3.46 -24.84 7.47
CA ARG A 95 4.67 -25.06 6.67
C ARG A 95 5.77 -24.05 7.01
N ALA A 96 5.43 -22.78 7.12
CA ALA A 96 6.40 -21.74 7.48
C ALA A 96 6.97 -21.95 8.90
N ILE A 97 6.14 -22.36 9.85
CA ILE A 97 6.57 -22.69 11.21
C ILE A 97 7.50 -23.93 11.22
N ASP A 98 7.18 -24.97 10.46
CA ASP A 98 8.02 -26.17 10.37
C ASP A 98 9.39 -25.83 9.76
N GLN A 99 9.44 -25.01 8.71
CA GLN A 99 10.69 -24.49 8.14
C GLN A 99 11.48 -23.65 9.16
N ALA A 100 10.80 -22.84 9.97
CA ALA A 100 11.46 -22.05 11.00
C ALA A 100 12.07 -22.94 12.09
N ARG A 101 11.40 -24.02 12.50
CA ARG A 101 11.93 -25.00 13.46
C ARG A 101 13.14 -25.74 12.90
N GLU A 102 13.09 -26.12 11.62
CA GLU A 102 14.25 -26.75 10.96
C GLU A 102 15.45 -25.81 10.90
N ALA A 103 15.20 -24.51 10.62
CA ALA A 103 16.25 -23.51 10.61
C ALA A 103 16.85 -23.30 12.03
N ALA A 104 15.98 -23.22 13.05
CA ALA A 104 16.41 -23.10 14.45
C ALA A 104 17.25 -24.31 14.92
N ALA A 105 16.90 -25.54 14.49
CA ALA A 105 17.70 -26.73 14.77
C ALA A 105 19.11 -26.68 14.16
N ARG A 106 19.29 -25.85 13.12
CA ARG A 106 20.60 -25.56 12.48
C ARG A 106 21.29 -24.30 13.03
N GLY A 107 20.75 -23.72 14.12
CA GLY A 107 21.26 -22.49 14.72
C GLY A 107 20.96 -21.20 13.94
N ARG A 108 20.05 -21.26 12.95
CA ARG A 108 19.68 -20.10 12.13
C ARG A 108 18.36 -19.51 12.59
N ARG A 109 18.32 -18.20 12.81
CA ARG A 109 17.07 -17.48 13.13
C ARG A 109 16.16 -17.39 11.91
N THR A 110 14.87 -17.21 12.14
CA THR A 110 13.88 -17.01 11.07
C THR A 110 13.14 -15.70 11.28
N VAL A 111 13.12 -14.87 10.25
CA VAL A 111 12.22 -13.72 10.11
C VAL A 111 11.01 -14.19 9.31
N LEU A 112 9.85 -14.23 9.92
CA LEU A 112 8.59 -14.53 9.26
C LEU A 112 7.86 -13.21 8.97
N PHE A 113 7.82 -12.83 7.71
CA PHE A 113 7.09 -11.66 7.22
C PHE A 113 5.68 -12.05 6.80
N VAL A 114 4.67 -11.38 7.35
CA VAL A 114 3.26 -11.58 7.00
C VAL A 114 2.71 -10.29 6.41
N ASP A 115 2.46 -10.31 5.10
CA ASP A 115 1.88 -9.17 4.39
C ASP A 115 0.37 -9.13 4.56
N GLU A 116 -0.18 -7.93 4.78
CA GLU A 116 -1.61 -7.66 5.03
C GLU A 116 -2.17 -8.51 6.19
N VAL A 117 -1.45 -8.55 7.32
CA VAL A 117 -1.76 -9.41 8.49
C VAL A 117 -3.20 -9.26 9.00
N HIS A 118 -3.83 -8.10 8.79
CA HIS A 118 -5.21 -7.83 9.16
C HIS A 118 -6.24 -8.70 8.42
N ARG A 119 -5.87 -9.30 7.29
CA ARG A 119 -6.75 -10.21 6.52
C ARG A 119 -6.80 -11.63 7.08
N PHE A 120 -5.89 -11.98 7.97
CA PHE A 120 -6.01 -13.22 8.73
C PHE A 120 -7.10 -13.11 9.78
N ASN A 121 -7.92 -14.15 9.91
CA ASN A 121 -8.88 -14.25 11.02
C ASN A 121 -8.16 -14.46 12.37
N LYS A 122 -8.92 -14.31 13.47
CA LYS A 122 -8.36 -14.40 14.84
C LYS A 122 -7.59 -15.71 15.07
N SER A 123 -8.13 -16.86 14.65
CA SER A 123 -7.47 -18.16 14.83
C SER A 123 -6.17 -18.29 14.04
N GLN A 124 -6.09 -17.68 12.86
CA GLN A 124 -4.86 -17.63 12.06
C GLN A 124 -3.81 -16.70 12.70
N GLN A 125 -4.24 -15.56 13.25
CA GLN A 125 -3.37 -14.68 13.99
C GLN A 125 -2.86 -15.34 15.29
N ASP A 126 -3.71 -16.05 16.01
CA ASP A 126 -3.35 -16.79 17.25
C ASP A 126 -2.33 -17.90 16.98
N ALA A 127 -2.34 -18.49 15.79
CA ALA A 127 -1.40 -19.56 15.43
C ALA A 127 0.08 -19.13 15.49
N PHE A 128 0.38 -17.83 15.43
CA PHE A 128 1.75 -17.32 15.55
C PHE A 128 2.22 -17.15 17.00
N LEU A 129 1.29 -17.00 17.95
CA LEU A 129 1.60 -16.65 19.35
C LEU A 129 2.62 -17.57 20.02
N PRO A 130 2.47 -18.90 19.99
CA PRO A 130 3.43 -19.80 20.65
C PRO A 130 4.85 -19.64 20.09
N HIS A 131 4.96 -19.37 18.78
CA HIS A 131 6.23 -19.30 18.04
C HIS A 131 6.93 -17.95 18.15
N ILE A 132 6.17 -16.91 18.51
CA ILE A 132 6.72 -15.60 18.90
C ILE A 132 7.25 -15.68 20.33
N GLU A 133 6.50 -16.35 21.23
CA GLU A 133 6.85 -16.49 22.65
C GLU A 133 8.08 -17.37 22.87
N ASP A 134 8.18 -18.47 22.16
CA ASP A 134 9.32 -19.39 22.26
C ASP A 134 10.54 -18.95 21.44
N GLY A 135 10.41 -17.86 20.65
CA GLY A 135 11.49 -17.32 19.83
C GLY A 135 11.81 -18.12 18.56
N THR A 136 10.98 -19.10 18.19
CA THR A 136 11.12 -19.86 16.92
C THR A 136 11.11 -18.93 15.72
N ILE A 137 10.31 -17.86 15.78
CA ILE A 137 10.23 -16.83 14.71
C ILE A 137 10.42 -15.42 15.30
N CYS A 138 11.09 -14.56 14.57
CA CYS A 138 10.94 -13.11 14.65
C CYS A 138 9.81 -12.71 13.69
N PHE A 139 8.65 -12.34 14.25
CA PHE A 139 7.47 -12.02 13.46
C PHE A 139 7.50 -10.56 13.02
N ILE A 140 7.30 -10.31 11.72
CA ILE A 140 7.13 -8.97 11.16
C ILE A 140 5.81 -8.95 10.41
N GLY A 141 4.79 -8.34 10.99
CA GLY A 141 3.51 -8.10 10.30
C GLY A 141 3.54 -6.80 9.50
N ALA A 142 2.93 -6.78 8.33
CA ALA A 142 2.67 -5.55 7.59
C ALA A 142 1.17 -5.34 7.41
N THR A 143 0.72 -4.11 7.55
CA THR A 143 -0.68 -3.74 7.34
C THR A 143 -0.81 -2.30 6.86
N THR A 144 -1.83 -2.05 6.05
CA THR A 144 -2.29 -0.71 5.68
C THR A 144 -3.36 -0.19 6.65
N GLU A 145 -4.04 -1.09 7.36
CA GLU A 145 -5.11 -0.77 8.31
C GLU A 145 -4.55 -0.51 9.71
N ASN A 146 -5.30 0.24 10.53
CA ASN A 146 -4.89 0.51 11.90
C ASN A 146 -4.86 -0.79 12.72
N PRO A 147 -3.68 -1.24 13.18
CA PRO A 147 -3.53 -2.52 13.86
C PRO A 147 -4.32 -2.61 15.18
N SER A 148 -4.65 -1.49 15.81
CA SER A 148 -5.45 -1.48 17.04
C SER A 148 -6.89 -1.96 16.83
N PHE A 149 -7.40 -1.93 15.60
CA PHE A 149 -8.76 -2.39 15.27
C PHE A 149 -8.77 -3.76 14.62
N GLU A 150 -7.73 -4.09 13.86
CA GLU A 150 -7.73 -5.23 12.94
C GLU A 150 -6.87 -6.41 13.43
N VAL A 151 -5.88 -6.14 14.28
CA VAL A 151 -5.02 -7.19 14.82
C VAL A 151 -5.49 -7.55 16.24
N ASN A 152 -5.52 -8.85 16.54
CA ASN A 152 -6.01 -9.29 17.83
C ASN A 152 -5.11 -8.78 18.98
N THR A 153 -5.72 -8.54 20.13
CA THR A 153 -5.06 -7.95 21.30
C THR A 153 -3.93 -8.85 21.84
N ALA A 154 -4.08 -10.17 21.73
CA ALA A 154 -3.07 -11.13 22.19
C ALA A 154 -1.78 -11.02 21.35
N LEU A 155 -1.92 -10.82 20.04
CA LEU A 155 -0.78 -10.61 19.15
C LEU A 155 -0.17 -9.22 19.38
N LEU A 156 -0.99 -8.17 19.47
CA LEU A 156 -0.52 -6.79 19.70
C LEU A 156 0.26 -6.62 21.00
N SER A 157 -0.14 -7.33 22.07
CA SER A 157 0.55 -7.24 23.37
C SER A 157 2.00 -7.74 23.35
N ARG A 158 2.38 -8.49 22.31
CA ARG A 158 3.71 -9.09 22.12
C ARG A 158 4.54 -8.41 21.03
N LEU A 159 3.93 -7.47 20.32
CA LEU A 159 4.54 -6.80 19.17
C LEU A 159 4.70 -5.30 19.42
N ARG A 160 5.76 -4.72 18.89
CA ARG A 160 5.87 -3.26 18.77
C ARG A 160 5.25 -2.81 17.46
N VAL A 161 4.59 -1.67 17.47
CA VAL A 161 4.03 -1.08 16.25
C VAL A 161 4.91 0.06 15.78
N TYR A 162 5.39 -0.02 14.54
CA TYR A 162 6.15 1.04 13.88
C TYR A 162 5.32 1.61 12.73
N ARG A 163 5.03 2.90 12.82
CA ARG A 163 4.28 3.62 11.79
C ARG A 163 5.23 4.14 10.72
N LEU A 164 5.10 3.63 9.49
CA LEU A 164 5.74 4.19 8.31
C LEU A 164 4.87 5.33 7.77
N LYS A 165 5.54 6.39 7.31
CA LYS A 165 4.89 7.58 6.75
C LYS A 165 4.98 7.55 5.23
N SER A 166 4.00 8.19 4.57
CA SER A 166 4.10 8.52 3.15
C SER A 166 5.38 9.29 2.88
N VAL A 167 6.00 9.03 1.73
CA VAL A 167 7.22 9.73 1.33
C VAL A 167 6.85 11.12 0.83
N SER A 168 7.47 12.16 1.39
CA SER A 168 7.18 13.54 0.98
C SER A 168 7.54 13.79 -0.50
N ALA A 169 6.82 14.69 -1.15
CA ALA A 169 7.03 15.02 -2.57
C ALA A 169 8.50 15.40 -2.88
N THR A 170 9.14 16.16 -2.00
CA THR A 170 10.56 16.54 -2.18
C THR A 170 11.50 15.32 -2.17
N VAL A 171 11.31 14.39 -1.21
CA VAL A 171 12.11 13.17 -1.12
C VAL A 171 11.80 12.25 -2.30
N MET A 172 10.56 12.19 -2.73
CA MET A 172 10.11 11.40 -3.88
C MET A 172 10.70 11.92 -5.19
N SER A 173 10.68 13.26 -5.44
CA SER A 173 11.29 13.86 -6.61
C SER A 173 12.79 13.55 -6.70
N GLY A 174 13.51 13.62 -5.58
CA GLY A 174 14.91 13.21 -5.53
C GLY A 174 15.13 11.70 -5.77
N LEU A 175 14.20 10.84 -5.36
CA LEU A 175 14.24 9.41 -5.69
C LEU A 175 14.02 9.17 -7.18
N VAL A 176 13.06 9.87 -7.80
CA VAL A 176 12.77 9.79 -9.23
C VAL A 176 14.01 10.17 -10.05
N SER A 177 14.63 11.32 -9.75
CA SER A 177 15.87 11.78 -10.44
C SER A 177 16.97 10.72 -10.35
N ARG A 178 17.31 10.28 -9.14
CA ARG A 178 18.34 9.24 -8.92
C ARG A 178 18.01 7.92 -9.63
N THR A 179 16.75 7.55 -9.71
CA THR A 179 16.32 6.33 -10.39
C THR A 179 16.57 6.42 -11.89
N ILE A 180 16.20 7.54 -12.51
CA ILE A 180 16.41 7.78 -13.93
C ILE A 180 17.91 7.81 -14.22
N GLU A 181 18.69 8.58 -13.48
CA GLU A 181 20.16 8.66 -13.63
C GLU A 181 20.85 7.30 -13.54
N ARG A 182 20.41 6.45 -12.61
CA ARG A 182 21.00 5.13 -12.37
C ARG A 182 20.59 4.08 -13.40
N CYS A 183 19.30 4.04 -13.75
CA CYS A 183 18.74 2.96 -14.58
C CYS A 183 18.62 3.31 -16.05
N TYR A 184 18.58 4.61 -16.38
CA TYR A 184 18.38 5.14 -17.72
C TYR A 184 19.31 6.34 -17.99
N PRO A 185 20.65 6.14 -17.91
CA PRO A 185 21.62 7.25 -17.98
C PRO A 185 21.61 8.00 -19.32
N GLN A 186 21.01 7.40 -20.36
CA GLN A 186 20.83 8.01 -21.69
C GLN A 186 19.62 8.95 -21.77
N VAL A 187 18.76 8.98 -20.73
CA VAL A 187 17.52 9.75 -20.72
C VAL A 187 17.69 10.95 -19.81
N ALA A 188 17.41 12.15 -20.32
CA ALA A 188 17.36 13.36 -19.52
C ALA A 188 15.95 13.59 -18.96
N ALA A 189 15.83 13.85 -17.68
CA ALA A 189 14.56 14.19 -17.05
C ALA A 189 14.60 15.64 -16.54
N SER A 190 13.56 16.41 -16.86
CA SER A 190 13.41 17.75 -16.28
C SER A 190 13.04 17.69 -14.80
N GLN A 191 13.39 18.72 -14.03
CA GLN A 191 12.98 18.85 -12.64
C GLN A 191 11.45 18.84 -12.51
N ALA A 192 10.75 19.52 -13.41
CA ALA A 192 9.29 19.55 -13.46
C ALA A 192 8.66 18.16 -13.67
N PHE A 193 9.31 17.32 -14.51
CA PHE A 193 8.88 15.92 -14.66
C PHE A 193 9.03 15.14 -13.35
N CYS A 194 10.18 15.24 -12.68
CA CYS A 194 10.42 14.54 -11.41
C CYS A 194 9.44 14.97 -10.32
N GLU A 195 9.13 16.26 -10.22
CA GLU A 195 8.14 16.80 -9.30
C GLU A 195 6.71 16.36 -9.66
N GLY A 196 6.40 16.31 -10.95
CA GLY A 196 5.11 15.84 -11.45
C GLY A 196 4.87 14.36 -11.16
N VAL A 197 5.86 13.50 -11.37
CA VAL A 197 5.80 12.07 -11.01
C VAL A 197 5.66 11.91 -9.49
N ALA A 198 6.40 12.70 -8.70
CA ALA A 198 6.30 12.69 -7.24
C ALA A 198 4.90 13.06 -6.75
N ALA A 199 4.26 14.05 -7.38
CA ALA A 199 2.89 14.45 -7.08
C ALA A 199 1.86 13.39 -7.48
N LEU A 200 2.04 12.72 -8.64
CA LEU A 200 1.16 11.64 -9.09
C LEU A 200 1.29 10.38 -8.25
N ALA A 201 2.47 10.13 -7.69
CA ALA A 201 2.74 8.97 -6.84
C ALA A 201 2.19 9.11 -5.43
N ASP A 202 1.89 10.32 -4.96
CA ASP A 202 1.28 10.63 -3.66
C ASP A 202 1.90 9.86 -2.48
N GLY A 203 3.24 9.81 -2.43
CA GLY A 203 3.99 9.12 -1.38
C GLY A 203 4.19 7.62 -1.55
N ASP A 204 3.63 7.00 -2.60
CA ASP A 204 3.84 5.59 -2.94
C ASP A 204 5.06 5.43 -3.87
N VAL A 205 6.17 4.90 -3.32
CA VAL A 205 7.42 4.66 -4.08
C VAL A 205 7.22 3.65 -5.21
N ARG A 206 6.40 2.63 -5.01
CA ARG A 206 6.13 1.62 -6.05
C ARG A 206 5.41 2.25 -7.23
N GLN A 207 4.44 3.12 -6.96
CA GLN A 207 3.73 3.87 -8.00
C GLN A 207 4.68 4.82 -8.74
N ALA A 208 5.56 5.54 -8.04
CA ALA A 208 6.56 6.39 -8.69
C ALA A 208 7.45 5.60 -9.67
N LEU A 209 7.94 4.43 -9.26
CA LEU A 209 8.78 3.58 -10.09
C LEU A 209 8.00 3.02 -11.31
N ASN A 210 6.75 2.63 -11.13
CA ASN A 210 5.89 2.20 -12.24
C ASN A 210 5.62 3.34 -13.24
N LEU A 211 5.43 4.58 -12.75
CA LEU A 211 5.25 5.76 -13.60
C LEU A 211 6.51 6.06 -14.41
N ILE A 212 7.71 5.87 -13.84
CA ILE A 212 8.98 5.99 -14.56
C ILE A 212 9.06 4.94 -15.69
N GLU A 213 8.78 3.66 -15.38
CA GLU A 213 8.79 2.61 -16.43
C GLU A 213 7.81 2.93 -17.55
N LEU A 214 6.62 3.38 -17.22
CA LEU A 214 5.61 3.77 -18.21
C LEU A 214 6.09 4.96 -19.05
N ALA A 215 6.69 5.98 -18.44
CA ALA A 215 7.23 7.13 -19.12
C ALA A 215 8.35 6.75 -20.10
N ILE A 216 9.27 5.88 -19.68
CA ILE A 216 10.34 5.38 -20.55
C ILE A 216 9.76 4.62 -21.73
N ASN A 217 8.80 3.72 -21.52
CA ASN A 217 8.17 2.95 -22.60
C ASN A 217 7.42 3.85 -23.59
N LEU A 218 6.80 4.94 -23.11
CA LEU A 218 6.14 5.92 -24.00
C LEU A 218 7.16 6.75 -24.79
N ALA A 219 8.29 7.11 -24.17
CA ALA A 219 9.36 7.84 -24.82
C ALA A 219 10.10 6.98 -25.89
N ASP A 220 10.38 5.71 -25.61
CA ASP A 220 11.02 4.77 -26.54
C ASP A 220 10.14 4.49 -27.78
N GLY A 221 8.80 4.54 -27.63
CA GLY A 221 7.85 4.44 -28.74
C GLY A 221 7.84 5.68 -29.67
N ASN A 222 8.44 6.79 -29.23
CA ASN A 222 8.46 8.06 -29.94
C ASN A 222 9.91 8.45 -30.26
N ALA A 223 10.45 8.00 -31.40
CA ALA A 223 11.86 8.13 -31.81
C ALA A 223 12.44 9.56 -31.78
N ALA A 224 11.61 10.57 -31.49
CA ALA A 224 12.00 11.98 -31.39
C ALA A 224 12.15 12.48 -29.94
N GLN A 225 11.82 11.68 -28.92
CA GLN A 225 11.71 12.14 -27.53
C GLN A 225 12.77 11.46 -26.66
N THR A 226 13.92 12.10 -26.53
CA THR A 226 15.01 11.69 -25.62
C THR A 226 14.96 12.34 -24.25
N ALA A 227 13.95 13.17 -23.98
CA ALA A 227 13.79 13.90 -22.73
C ALA A 227 12.41 13.64 -22.09
N LEU A 228 12.41 13.35 -20.79
CA LEU A 228 11.19 13.27 -19.98
C LEU A 228 10.82 14.69 -19.53
N ASP A 229 9.74 15.23 -20.09
CA ASP A 229 9.29 16.60 -19.87
C ASP A 229 7.83 16.69 -19.41
N GLU A 230 7.30 17.89 -19.31
CA GLU A 230 5.91 18.16 -18.89
C GLU A 230 4.86 17.62 -19.87
N THR A 231 5.19 17.48 -21.15
CA THR A 231 4.24 16.97 -22.16
C THR A 231 3.94 15.50 -21.88
N LEU A 232 4.98 14.73 -21.55
CA LEU A 232 4.83 13.32 -21.17
C LEU A 232 4.06 13.14 -19.85
N LEU A 233 4.14 14.11 -18.92
CA LEU A 233 3.31 14.11 -17.71
C LEU A 233 1.82 14.22 -18.02
N ALA A 234 1.43 14.99 -19.03
CA ALA A 234 0.04 15.09 -19.45
C ALA A 234 -0.46 13.72 -19.98
N ASP A 235 0.36 13.03 -20.75
CA ASP A 235 0.06 11.68 -21.25
C ASP A 235 -0.03 10.67 -20.11
N LEU A 236 0.87 10.71 -19.14
CA LEU A 236 0.80 9.86 -17.93
C LEU A 236 -0.48 10.11 -17.13
N ARG A 237 -0.92 11.37 -16.99
CA ARG A 237 -2.19 11.71 -16.33
C ARG A 237 -3.40 11.18 -17.08
N SER A 238 -3.38 11.21 -18.41
CA SER A 238 -4.48 10.73 -19.24
C SER A 238 -4.57 9.20 -19.27
N THR A 239 -3.44 8.50 -19.17
CA THR A 239 -3.31 7.03 -19.28
C THR A 239 -3.73 6.28 -18.00
N GLY A 240 -4.19 6.96 -16.96
CA GLY A 240 -4.82 6.29 -15.81
C GLY A 240 -4.10 6.38 -14.47
N ALA A 241 -3.36 7.46 -14.23
CA ALA A 241 -2.82 7.75 -12.91
C ALA A 241 -3.87 8.17 -11.87
N ARG A 242 -5.17 8.02 -12.18
CA ARG A 242 -6.27 8.24 -11.24
C ARG A 242 -6.45 6.98 -10.42
N ARG A 243 -5.64 6.82 -9.37
CA ARG A 243 -5.84 5.73 -8.41
C ARG A 243 -6.37 6.30 -7.10
N PHE A 244 -7.53 5.78 -6.76
CA PHE A 244 -8.04 5.86 -5.41
C PHE A 244 -7.16 4.97 -4.52
N ASP A 245 -6.52 5.54 -3.50
CA ASP A 245 -5.72 4.78 -2.55
C ASP A 245 -6.65 4.00 -1.62
N LYS A 246 -6.94 2.73 -1.98
CA LYS A 246 -7.75 1.84 -1.14
C LYS A 246 -7.02 1.58 0.18
N GLY A 247 -7.44 2.29 1.23
CA GLY A 247 -6.96 2.08 2.60
C GLY A 247 -5.85 3.03 3.07
N GLY A 248 -5.47 4.05 2.31
CA GLY A 248 -4.57 5.10 2.74
C GLY A 248 -5.23 6.23 3.54
N ASP A 249 -4.43 7.14 4.09
CA ASP A 249 -4.93 8.29 4.87
C ASP A 249 -5.92 9.13 4.05
N VAL A 250 -5.67 9.33 2.73
CA VAL A 250 -6.56 10.06 1.81
C VAL A 250 -7.93 9.40 1.67
N PHE A 251 -7.97 8.06 1.63
CA PHE A 251 -9.23 7.31 1.59
C PHE A 251 -10.08 7.55 2.84
N TYR A 252 -9.45 7.47 4.04
CA TYR A 252 -10.16 7.73 5.30
C TYR A 252 -10.57 9.19 5.45
N GLU A 253 -9.78 10.12 4.93
CA GLU A 253 -10.11 11.54 4.91
C GLU A 253 -11.30 11.82 4.00
N GLN A 254 -11.36 11.26 2.79
CA GLN A 254 -12.46 11.46 1.85
C GLN A 254 -13.76 10.84 2.35
N ILE A 255 -13.73 9.61 2.86
CA ILE A 255 -14.94 8.99 3.44
C ILE A 255 -15.40 9.70 4.72
N SER A 256 -14.45 10.22 5.51
CA SER A 256 -14.76 11.06 6.68
C SER A 256 -15.36 12.40 6.27
N ALA A 257 -14.88 13.00 5.17
CA ALA A 257 -15.42 14.23 4.62
C ALA A 257 -16.85 14.03 4.09
N LEU A 258 -17.10 12.94 3.34
CA LEU A 258 -18.46 12.55 2.93
C LEU A 258 -19.39 12.41 4.14
N HIS A 259 -18.96 11.67 5.16
CA HIS A 259 -19.75 11.47 6.37
C HIS A 259 -20.06 12.77 7.11
N LYS A 260 -19.06 13.66 7.23
CA LYS A 260 -19.23 15.00 7.85
C LYS A 260 -20.15 15.88 7.03
N SER A 261 -20.12 15.79 5.69
CA SER A 261 -21.03 16.55 4.82
C SER A 261 -22.48 16.11 5.01
N VAL A 262 -22.72 14.80 5.12
CA VAL A 262 -24.07 14.27 5.43
C VAL A 262 -24.55 14.76 6.80
N ARG A 263 -23.71 14.68 7.84
CA ARG A 263 -24.04 15.20 9.18
C ARG A 263 -24.23 16.72 9.20
N GLY A 264 -23.56 17.43 8.33
CA GLY A 264 -23.66 18.88 8.15
C GLY A 264 -24.88 19.31 7.34
N SER A 265 -25.72 18.36 6.88
CA SER A 265 -26.88 18.63 6.02
C SER A 265 -26.51 19.40 4.74
N ASP A 266 -25.36 19.03 4.13
CA ASP A 266 -24.83 19.64 2.91
C ASP A 266 -24.84 18.62 1.75
N PRO A 267 -25.91 18.60 0.91
CA PRO A 267 -26.04 17.68 -0.20
C PRO A 267 -25.01 17.93 -1.31
N ASP A 268 -24.63 19.19 -1.56
CA ASP A 268 -23.65 19.55 -2.59
C ASP A 268 -22.26 19.05 -2.22
N ALA A 269 -21.83 19.27 -0.99
CA ALA A 269 -20.56 18.74 -0.49
C ALA A 269 -20.59 17.20 -0.45
N SER A 270 -21.71 16.59 -0.10
CA SER A 270 -21.86 15.12 -0.11
C SER A 270 -21.67 14.53 -1.50
N LEU A 271 -22.33 15.11 -2.51
CA LEU A 271 -22.19 14.72 -3.91
C LEU A 271 -20.77 14.99 -4.44
N TYR A 272 -20.16 16.10 -4.04
CA TYR A 272 -18.77 16.39 -4.41
C TYR A 272 -17.82 15.30 -3.92
N TRP A 273 -17.88 14.93 -2.63
CA TRP A 273 -17.00 13.90 -2.09
C TRP A 273 -17.32 12.52 -2.67
N TYR A 274 -18.59 12.22 -2.93
CA TYR A 274 -18.99 11.02 -3.63
C TYR A 274 -18.37 10.92 -5.03
N ALA A 275 -18.53 11.96 -5.85
CA ALA A 275 -17.95 12.01 -7.19
C ALA A 275 -16.42 11.95 -7.15
N ARG A 276 -15.81 12.65 -6.17
CA ARG A 276 -14.37 12.65 -5.97
C ARG A 276 -13.81 11.25 -5.62
N MET A 277 -14.55 10.49 -4.81
CA MET A 277 -14.18 9.12 -4.46
C MET A 277 -14.31 8.17 -5.67
N LEU A 278 -15.36 8.31 -6.47
CA LEU A 278 -15.54 7.52 -7.71
C LEU A 278 -14.47 7.85 -8.75
N ASP A 279 -14.18 9.13 -8.99
CA ASP A 279 -13.12 9.59 -9.90
C ASP A 279 -11.75 9.04 -9.46
N GLY A 280 -11.52 8.90 -8.16
CA GLY A 280 -10.36 8.25 -7.59
C GLY A 280 -10.33 6.72 -7.71
N GLY A 281 -11.41 6.07 -8.19
CA GLY A 281 -11.51 4.63 -8.36
C GLY A 281 -11.95 3.86 -7.09
N CYS A 282 -12.66 4.54 -6.17
CA CYS A 282 -13.30 3.88 -5.03
C CYS A 282 -14.34 2.88 -5.52
N ASP A 283 -14.39 1.71 -4.88
CA ASP A 283 -15.46 0.74 -5.12
C ASP A 283 -16.83 1.34 -4.72
N PRO A 284 -17.78 1.50 -5.66
CA PRO A 284 -19.11 2.06 -5.36
C PRO A 284 -19.83 1.33 -4.23
N LEU A 285 -19.67 0.01 -4.13
CA LEU A 285 -20.27 -0.79 -3.05
C LEU A 285 -19.67 -0.46 -1.68
N TYR A 286 -18.43 0.00 -1.62
CA TYR A 286 -17.87 0.48 -0.36
C TYR A 286 -18.58 1.77 0.09
N ILE A 287 -18.81 2.71 -0.82
CA ILE A 287 -19.56 3.95 -0.52
C ILE A 287 -20.99 3.62 -0.11
N ALA A 288 -21.65 2.72 -0.84
CA ALA A 288 -23.01 2.26 -0.54
C ALA A 288 -23.13 1.69 0.88
N ARG A 289 -22.16 0.86 1.31
CA ARG A 289 -22.12 0.35 2.70
C ARG A 289 -21.99 1.49 3.73
N ARG A 290 -21.28 2.57 3.41
CA ARG A 290 -21.18 3.75 4.28
C ARG A 290 -22.50 4.54 4.31
N CYS A 291 -23.20 4.64 3.18
CA CYS A 291 -24.53 5.25 3.14
C CYS A 291 -25.54 4.49 4.03
N ILE A 292 -25.54 3.15 4.00
CA ILE A 292 -26.37 2.33 4.89
C ILE A 292 -26.06 2.64 6.37
N ARG A 293 -24.77 2.78 6.70
CA ARG A 293 -24.36 3.10 8.06
C ARG A 293 -24.80 4.51 8.49
N MET A 294 -24.62 5.52 7.64
CA MET A 294 -25.07 6.89 7.89
C MET A 294 -26.59 6.96 8.05
N ALA A 295 -27.33 6.25 7.19
CA ALA A 295 -28.79 6.17 7.29
C ALA A 295 -29.25 5.55 8.62
N SER A 296 -28.52 4.55 9.13
CA SER A 296 -28.87 3.86 10.37
C SER A 296 -28.43 4.61 11.63
N GLU A 297 -27.19 5.17 11.65
CA GLU A 297 -26.57 5.76 12.83
C GLU A 297 -26.86 7.27 12.99
N ASP A 298 -26.83 8.02 11.88
CA ASP A 298 -26.94 9.49 11.92
C ASP A 298 -28.37 9.98 11.71
N ILE A 299 -29.15 9.34 10.83
CA ILE A 299 -30.52 9.71 10.51
C ILE A 299 -31.50 8.89 11.37
N GLY A 300 -31.38 7.57 11.35
CA GLY A 300 -32.18 6.67 12.16
C GLY A 300 -33.69 6.85 11.94
N LEU A 301 -34.40 7.13 13.03
CA LEU A 301 -35.86 7.31 13.02
C LEU A 301 -36.32 8.71 12.58
N ALA A 302 -35.42 9.66 12.33
CA ALA A 302 -35.80 10.98 11.81
C ALA A 302 -36.40 10.86 10.40
N ASP A 303 -35.80 10.05 9.53
CA ASP A 303 -36.45 9.60 8.28
C ASP A 303 -36.22 8.08 8.07
N PRO A 304 -37.21 7.25 8.40
CA PRO A 304 -37.11 5.79 8.22
C PRO A 304 -36.88 5.34 6.76
N ARG A 305 -37.18 6.21 5.77
CA ARG A 305 -36.96 5.91 4.35
C ARG A 305 -35.47 5.94 3.97
N ALA A 306 -34.65 6.67 4.71
CA ALA A 306 -33.23 6.82 4.43
C ALA A 306 -32.51 5.47 4.38
N LEU A 307 -32.79 4.58 5.34
CA LEU A 307 -32.19 3.24 5.38
C LEU A 307 -32.68 2.39 4.19
N GLN A 308 -33.97 2.45 3.86
CA GLN A 308 -34.51 1.70 2.73
C GLN A 308 -33.88 2.18 1.41
N LEU A 309 -33.78 3.49 1.20
CA LEU A 309 -33.19 4.07 0.00
C LEU A 309 -31.71 3.64 -0.14
N ALA A 310 -30.93 3.65 0.94
CA ALA A 310 -29.53 3.21 0.93
C ALA A 310 -29.38 1.71 0.60
N LEU A 311 -30.30 0.87 1.10
CA LEU A 311 -30.34 -0.56 0.78
C LEU A 311 -30.73 -0.80 -0.68
N ASP A 312 -31.74 -0.11 -1.19
CA ASP A 312 -32.20 -0.22 -2.57
C ASP A 312 -31.09 0.26 -3.54
N ALA A 313 -30.43 1.37 -3.25
CA ALA A 313 -29.29 1.87 -4.04
C ALA A 313 -28.16 0.83 -4.09
N THR A 314 -27.86 0.17 -2.98
CA THR A 314 -26.86 -0.92 -2.93
C THR A 314 -27.27 -2.08 -3.83
N ALA A 315 -28.55 -2.51 -3.74
CA ALA A 315 -29.09 -3.60 -4.56
C ALA A 315 -29.11 -3.25 -6.06
N VAL A 316 -29.34 -1.99 -6.42
CA VAL A 316 -29.25 -1.51 -7.80
C VAL A 316 -27.80 -1.60 -8.30
N GLN A 317 -26.83 -1.12 -7.53
CA GLN A 317 -25.41 -1.22 -7.89
C GLN A 317 -24.96 -2.67 -8.07
N GLU A 318 -25.38 -3.60 -7.21
CA GLU A 318 -25.05 -5.02 -7.34
C GLU A 318 -25.62 -5.67 -8.61
N ARG A 319 -26.77 -5.20 -9.08
CA ARG A 319 -27.47 -5.77 -10.25
C ARG A 319 -27.06 -5.15 -11.57
N LEU A 320 -26.88 -3.83 -11.62
CA LEU A 320 -26.59 -3.09 -12.84
C LEU A 320 -25.08 -2.89 -13.02
N GLY A 321 -24.31 -2.78 -11.93
CA GLY A 321 -22.88 -2.43 -11.99
C GLY A 321 -22.64 -0.96 -12.33
N SER A 322 -21.38 -0.63 -12.61
CA SER A 322 -20.96 0.71 -13.02
C SER A 322 -21.04 0.84 -14.56
N PRO A 323 -21.42 2.02 -15.08
CA PRO A 323 -21.73 3.27 -14.34
C PRO A 323 -23.18 3.43 -13.89
N GLU A 324 -24.12 2.61 -14.35
CA GLU A 324 -25.56 2.82 -14.16
C GLU A 324 -25.99 2.74 -12.69
N GLY A 325 -25.45 1.78 -11.94
CA GLY A 325 -25.76 1.59 -10.52
C GLY A 325 -25.23 2.74 -9.64
N GLU A 326 -24.22 3.44 -10.07
CA GLU A 326 -23.64 4.59 -9.36
C GLU A 326 -24.64 5.74 -9.21
N LEU A 327 -25.57 5.91 -10.17
CA LEU A 327 -26.60 6.93 -10.10
C LEU A 327 -27.57 6.69 -8.93
N ALA A 328 -27.91 5.43 -8.63
CA ALA A 328 -28.74 5.10 -7.48
C ALA A 328 -28.03 5.42 -6.16
N ILE A 329 -26.71 5.19 -6.08
CA ILE A 329 -25.94 5.59 -4.90
C ILE A 329 -25.87 7.12 -4.78
N ALA A 330 -25.71 7.85 -5.90
CA ALA A 330 -25.74 9.31 -5.91
C ALA A 330 -27.07 9.86 -5.37
N GLU A 331 -28.20 9.25 -5.75
CA GLU A 331 -29.52 9.61 -5.23
C GLU A 331 -29.61 9.42 -3.71
N ALA A 332 -29.12 8.29 -3.19
CA ALA A 332 -29.03 8.06 -1.76
C ALA A 332 -28.13 9.10 -1.07
N VAL A 333 -26.94 9.39 -1.62
CA VAL A 333 -26.01 10.40 -1.09
C VAL A 333 -26.63 11.80 -1.06
N ALA A 334 -27.43 12.16 -2.06
CA ALA A 334 -28.11 13.45 -2.08
C ALA A 334 -29.28 13.53 -1.08
N HIS A 335 -29.96 12.40 -0.83
CA HIS A 335 -31.09 12.33 0.09
C HIS A 335 -30.65 12.39 1.57
N LEU A 336 -29.60 11.64 1.94
CA LEU A 336 -29.18 11.50 3.34
C LEU A 336 -28.94 12.83 4.07
N PRO A 337 -28.31 13.87 3.49
CA PRO A 337 -28.16 15.16 4.15
C PRO A 337 -29.43 15.95 4.33
N CYS A 338 -30.50 15.60 3.60
CA CYS A 338 -31.79 16.28 3.60
C CYS A 338 -32.83 15.56 4.49
N ALA A 339 -32.48 14.42 5.05
CA ALA A 339 -33.35 13.53 5.81
C ALA A 339 -33.52 13.92 7.29
#